data_00cb90dbb33d35bfa5cc02511df7c062
#
_entry.id   00cb90dbb33d35bfa5cc02511df7c062
#
_cell.length_a   1.000
_cell.length_b   1.000
_cell.length_c   1.000
_cell.angle_alpha   90.00
_cell.angle_beta   90.00
_cell.angle_gamma   90.00
#
_symmetry.space_group_name_H-M   'P 1'
#
loop_
_entity.id
_entity.type
_entity.pdbx_description
1 polymer ?
#
loop_
_entity_poly.entity_id
_entity_poly.type
_entity_poly.pdbx_seq_one_letter_code
_entity_poly.pdbx_strand_id
1 'polypeptide(L)'
;MDIIKEDKNEQNSDSIKTKKIIYKQKEKIIPIKNPNPNNCELYIIKKDRYCHFEKYKGSEYCVYHRIQEKDEYLICPYDPKHRILKHKYKNHLKVCNTLSNKKNLENNEWYIKEFNKAKPDKNHILPNDEELNKLYNIKFELISSEEFEHYIKIILKSYEIAKNLYDKYIKDNDLENYVNKTLNVNLKNKDIYYSISGINVDIDNDLKHTEQRQHLEKHSIQNEALSDLVFKSGLMNKDSENIIVVEFGAGKGGLSEAINKENNDKAIYILLERAGVRFKKENKNQKYHSIRFKTDIINFNLNYIDNLDKITKEEKQKKLLEEKGYNIIGIAKHICGCAFDISLTSIFNYSQQEKIKGLVMATCCHHICRVELLNHLYYYTDTLNLNLKEIIFLFKSTSWLFSHDEIQKIKEEKFKKDNKDKNEIIIEDEKIKNKEQINNIFHKYNLDRKYIGILAKYIIDIGRCICLINKGFSKTLYLKYCSNSITTENNVILALK
;
A
#
# COMPACT_ATOMS: atom_id res chain seq x y z
N MET A 1 2.30 -29.24 -3.90
CA MET A 1 2.54 -30.38 -4.83
C MET A 1 1.19 -30.84 -5.33
N ASP A 2 0.84 -30.51 -6.57
CA ASP A 2 -0.38 -31.05 -7.19
C ASP A 2 -0.05 -32.45 -7.68
N ILE A 3 -0.73 -33.45 -7.12
CA ILE A 3 -0.49 -34.86 -7.46
C ILE A 3 -1.12 -35.12 -8.82
N ILE A 4 -0.30 -35.35 -9.82
CA ILE A 4 -0.73 -35.86 -11.12
C ILE A 4 -0.82 -37.39 -11.00
N LYS A 5 -2.03 -37.95 -10.94
CA LYS A 5 -2.24 -39.39 -11.12
C LYS A 5 -2.52 -39.64 -12.60
N GLU A 6 -1.67 -40.41 -13.22
CA GLU A 6 -1.90 -40.90 -14.60
C GLU A 6 -2.67 -42.25 -14.54
N ASP A 7 -3.93 -42.25 -14.89
CA ASP A 7 -4.68 -43.48 -15.21
C ASP A 7 -4.67 -43.64 -16.70
N LYS A 8 -4.04 -44.72 -17.18
CA LYS A 8 -4.04 -45.15 -18.58
C LYS A 8 -5.27 -46.03 -18.84
N ASN A 9 -6.29 -45.48 -19.45
CA ASN A 9 -7.34 -46.30 -20.09
C ASN A 9 -7.11 -46.32 -21.60
N GLU A 10 -6.72 -47.49 -22.12
CA GLU A 10 -6.66 -47.78 -23.54
C GLU A 10 -8.04 -48.18 -24.02
N GLN A 11 -8.64 -47.37 -24.87
CA GLN A 11 -9.71 -47.81 -25.82
C GLN A 11 -9.45 -47.19 -27.19
N ASN A 12 -9.50 -48.08 -28.19
CA ASN A 12 -9.27 -47.82 -29.60
C ASN A 12 -10.32 -46.92 -30.23
N SER A 13 -9.88 -45.87 -30.88
CA SER A 13 -10.35 -45.13 -32.06
C SER A 13 -9.83 -43.69 -31.94
N ASP A 14 -9.71 -42.93 -33.01
CA ASP A 14 -9.11 -41.58 -33.15
C ASP A 14 -9.56 -40.51 -32.14
N SER A 15 -9.70 -40.87 -30.89
CA SER A 15 -10.06 -40.00 -29.78
C SER A 15 -8.81 -39.38 -29.17
N ILE A 16 -8.81 -38.07 -29.00
CA ILE A 16 -7.78 -37.29 -28.28
C ILE A 16 -7.60 -37.91 -26.89
N LYS A 17 -6.41 -38.50 -26.63
CA LYS A 17 -6.08 -39.02 -25.31
C LYS A 17 -6.11 -37.89 -24.28
N THR A 18 -6.82 -38.13 -23.18
CA THR A 18 -7.00 -37.11 -22.11
C THR A 18 -6.37 -37.56 -20.79
N LYS A 19 -6.03 -36.61 -19.95
CA LYS A 19 -5.55 -36.84 -18.58
C LYS A 19 -6.38 -36.04 -17.59
N LYS A 20 -6.48 -36.57 -16.36
CA LYS A 20 -7.22 -35.98 -15.26
C LYS A 20 -6.28 -35.07 -14.45
N ILE A 21 -6.71 -33.84 -14.18
CA ILE A 21 -6.01 -32.93 -13.29
C ILE A 21 -6.96 -32.49 -12.16
N ILE A 22 -6.43 -32.36 -10.95
CA ILE A 22 -7.18 -31.84 -9.80
C ILE A 22 -6.66 -30.45 -9.48
N TYR A 23 -7.55 -29.45 -9.52
CA TYR A 23 -7.24 -28.09 -9.18
C TYR A 23 -8.35 -27.48 -8.32
N LYS A 24 -8.01 -26.95 -7.12
CA LYS A 24 -8.97 -26.41 -6.15
C LYS A 24 -10.14 -27.37 -5.85
N GLN A 25 -9.83 -28.64 -5.59
CA GLN A 25 -10.79 -29.72 -5.32
C GLN A 25 -11.77 -30.02 -6.47
N LYS A 26 -11.54 -29.51 -7.66
CA LYS A 26 -12.32 -29.86 -8.86
C LYS A 26 -11.47 -30.70 -9.80
N GLU A 27 -12.04 -31.82 -10.20
CA GLU A 27 -11.45 -32.66 -11.23
C GLU A 27 -11.72 -32.06 -12.61
N LYS A 28 -10.71 -32.09 -13.47
CA LYS A 28 -10.83 -31.65 -14.84
C LYS A 28 -10.10 -32.58 -15.78
N ILE A 29 -10.75 -32.92 -16.87
CA ILE A 29 -10.19 -33.73 -17.95
C ILE A 29 -9.63 -32.81 -19.02
N ILE A 30 -8.37 -32.99 -19.37
CA ILE A 30 -7.66 -32.18 -20.37
C ILE A 30 -6.97 -33.12 -21.37
N PRO A 31 -6.72 -32.72 -22.65
CA PRO A 31 -5.87 -33.47 -23.54
C PRO A 31 -4.50 -33.80 -22.93
N ILE A 32 -3.96 -34.97 -23.21
CA ILE A 32 -2.63 -35.39 -22.69
C ILE A 32 -1.54 -34.53 -23.30
N LYS A 33 -1.68 -34.10 -24.55
CA LYS A 33 -0.73 -33.27 -25.27
C LYS A 33 -1.37 -31.95 -25.70
N ASN A 34 -0.53 -30.96 -25.98
CA ASN A 34 -0.97 -29.71 -26.58
C ASN A 34 -1.66 -30.01 -27.93
N PRO A 35 -2.89 -29.53 -28.18
CA PRO A 35 -3.57 -29.69 -29.48
C PRO A 35 -2.76 -29.18 -30.67
N ASN A 36 -1.88 -28.19 -30.45
CA ASN A 36 -0.91 -27.79 -31.46
C ASN A 36 0.43 -28.47 -31.17
N PRO A 37 0.87 -29.44 -32.04
CA PRO A 37 2.08 -30.22 -31.80
C PRO A 37 3.38 -29.42 -31.81
N ASN A 38 3.37 -28.23 -32.42
CA ASN A 38 4.51 -27.33 -32.44
C ASN A 38 4.66 -26.50 -31.17
N ASN A 39 3.63 -26.46 -30.32
CA ASN A 39 3.60 -25.62 -29.14
C ASN A 39 4.03 -26.39 -27.89
N CYS A 40 4.48 -25.64 -26.90
CA CYS A 40 4.94 -26.09 -25.58
C CYS A 40 3.91 -26.99 -24.88
N GLU A 41 4.36 -28.13 -24.35
CA GLU A 41 3.51 -29.11 -23.66
C GLU A 41 3.08 -28.71 -22.24
N LEU A 42 3.46 -27.52 -21.75
CA LEU A 42 3.03 -27.08 -20.44
C LEU A 42 1.56 -26.62 -20.45
N TYR A 43 0.72 -27.31 -19.68
CA TYR A 43 -0.65 -26.86 -19.42
C TYR A 43 -0.65 -25.81 -18.31
N ILE A 44 -1.17 -24.63 -18.61
CA ILE A 44 -1.25 -23.51 -17.66
C ILE A 44 -2.59 -23.58 -16.92
N ILE A 45 -2.63 -24.26 -15.79
CA ILE A 45 -3.83 -24.53 -14.98
C ILE A 45 -4.65 -23.26 -14.73
N LYS A 46 -3.99 -22.15 -14.34
CA LYS A 46 -4.66 -20.86 -14.08
C LYS A 46 -5.36 -20.25 -15.30
N LYS A 47 -4.89 -20.54 -16.50
CA LYS A 47 -5.44 -20.01 -17.77
C LYS A 47 -6.30 -21.03 -18.50
N ASP A 48 -6.38 -22.23 -17.94
CA ASP A 48 -7.17 -23.32 -18.48
C ASP A 48 -6.84 -23.67 -19.95
N ARG A 49 -5.55 -23.66 -20.28
CA ARG A 49 -5.07 -23.97 -21.64
C ARG A 49 -3.60 -24.35 -21.64
N TYR A 50 -3.18 -25.03 -22.70
CA TYR A 50 -1.76 -25.21 -22.98
C TYR A 50 -1.06 -23.89 -23.31
N CYS A 51 0.26 -23.87 -23.12
CA CYS A 51 1.10 -22.76 -23.53
C CYS A 51 1.06 -22.62 -25.08
N HIS A 52 0.92 -21.41 -25.57
CA HIS A 52 0.83 -21.11 -27.00
C HIS A 52 2.17 -20.79 -27.66
N PHE A 53 3.27 -20.76 -26.89
CA PHE A 53 4.60 -20.54 -27.45
C PHE A 53 5.12 -21.81 -28.11
N GLU A 54 5.85 -21.65 -29.21
CA GLU A 54 6.50 -22.74 -29.94
C GLU A 54 7.51 -23.47 -29.07
N LYS A 55 7.66 -24.78 -29.31
CA LYS A 55 8.69 -25.62 -28.68
C LYS A 55 10.09 -25.10 -29.01
N TYR A 56 10.95 -25.14 -28.02
CA TYR A 56 12.38 -24.90 -28.27
C TYR A 56 12.99 -26.11 -28.99
N LYS A 57 13.89 -25.85 -29.92
CA LYS A 57 14.54 -26.92 -30.70
C LYS A 57 15.14 -28.00 -29.79
N GLY A 58 14.67 -29.23 -29.94
CA GLY A 58 15.09 -30.37 -29.12
C GLY A 58 14.43 -30.48 -27.74
N SER A 59 13.35 -29.71 -27.46
CA SER A 59 12.61 -29.75 -26.19
C SER A 59 11.11 -29.82 -26.43
N GLU A 60 10.38 -30.54 -25.58
CA GLU A 60 8.92 -30.52 -25.51
C GLU A 60 8.35 -29.18 -25.00
N TYR A 61 9.19 -28.31 -24.46
CA TYR A 61 8.80 -27.06 -23.85
C TYR A 61 9.37 -25.85 -24.60
N CYS A 62 8.67 -24.71 -24.52
CA CYS A 62 9.18 -23.44 -25.06
C CYS A 62 10.36 -22.91 -24.22
N VAL A 63 11.01 -21.85 -24.72
CA VAL A 63 12.14 -21.20 -24.07
C VAL A 63 11.85 -20.83 -22.61
N TYR A 64 10.60 -20.51 -22.26
CA TYR A 64 10.20 -20.11 -20.91
C TYR A 64 9.87 -21.28 -19.97
N HIS A 65 9.57 -22.46 -20.51
CA HIS A 65 9.06 -23.60 -19.74
C HIS A 65 9.95 -24.83 -19.78
N ARG A 66 10.97 -24.87 -20.61
CA ARG A 66 11.94 -25.98 -20.59
C ARG A 66 12.70 -25.97 -19.25
N ILE A 67 13.01 -27.15 -18.76
CA ILE A 67 13.95 -27.33 -17.63
C ILE A 67 15.32 -26.91 -18.14
N GLN A 68 15.93 -25.90 -17.50
CA GLN A 68 17.18 -25.30 -17.94
C GLN A 68 18.28 -25.59 -16.94
N GLU A 69 19.47 -25.82 -17.47
CA GLU A 69 20.67 -25.71 -16.66
C GLU A 69 20.81 -24.27 -16.18
N LYS A 70 21.04 -24.09 -14.87
CA LYS A 70 21.06 -22.75 -14.22
C LYS A 70 22.03 -21.76 -14.86
N ASP A 71 23.06 -22.27 -15.58
CA ASP A 71 24.10 -21.46 -16.19
C ASP A 71 23.76 -20.83 -17.54
N GLU A 72 22.67 -21.22 -18.19
CA GLU A 72 22.30 -20.68 -19.49
C GLU A 72 21.56 -19.35 -19.45
N TYR A 73 21.01 -18.97 -18.30
CA TYR A 73 20.21 -17.75 -18.14
C TYR A 73 20.73 -16.85 -17.03
N LEU A 74 20.84 -15.58 -17.34
CA LEU A 74 21.12 -14.52 -16.40
C LEU A 74 19.85 -13.71 -16.15
N ILE A 75 19.67 -13.31 -14.90
CA ILE A 75 18.57 -12.41 -14.52
C ILE A 75 18.99 -10.97 -14.86
N CYS A 76 18.09 -10.23 -15.50
CA CYS A 76 18.33 -8.82 -15.79
C CYS A 76 18.38 -8.01 -14.47
N PRO A 77 19.41 -7.19 -14.24
CA PRO A 77 19.53 -6.39 -13.03
C PRO A 77 18.45 -5.29 -12.92
N TYR A 78 17.79 -4.98 -14.04
CA TYR A 78 16.75 -3.94 -14.10
C TYR A 78 15.34 -4.50 -13.96
N ASP A 79 15.13 -5.81 -14.22
CA ASP A 79 13.85 -6.48 -14.05
C ASP A 79 14.07 -7.97 -13.77
N PRO A 80 13.80 -8.44 -12.55
CA PRO A 80 14.00 -9.85 -12.16
C PRO A 80 13.09 -10.83 -12.93
N LYS A 81 12.09 -10.34 -13.66
CA LYS A 81 11.26 -11.15 -14.54
C LYS A 81 11.91 -11.44 -15.88
N HIS A 82 12.90 -10.66 -16.27
CA HIS A 82 13.67 -10.89 -17.49
C HIS A 82 14.73 -11.94 -17.25
N ARG A 83 14.51 -13.14 -17.81
CA ARG A 83 15.49 -14.22 -17.89
C ARG A 83 16.08 -14.24 -19.27
N ILE A 84 17.37 -13.98 -19.38
CA ILE A 84 18.07 -13.75 -20.65
C ILE A 84 19.15 -14.81 -20.86
N LEU A 85 19.19 -15.42 -22.03
CA LEU A 85 20.26 -16.34 -22.40
C LEU A 85 21.62 -15.68 -22.23
N LYS A 86 22.58 -16.34 -21.60
CA LYS A 86 23.90 -15.83 -21.27
C LYS A 86 24.59 -15.14 -22.47
N HIS A 87 24.52 -15.74 -23.65
CA HIS A 87 25.11 -15.17 -24.86
C HIS A 87 24.38 -13.89 -25.38
N LYS A 88 23.10 -13.70 -25.03
CA LYS A 88 22.30 -12.50 -25.40
C LYS A 88 22.31 -11.42 -24.31
N TYR A 89 22.87 -11.70 -23.13
CA TYR A 89 22.76 -10.84 -21.97
C TYR A 89 23.35 -9.44 -22.19
N LYS A 90 24.56 -9.36 -22.76
CA LYS A 90 25.21 -8.07 -23.07
C LYS A 90 24.37 -7.21 -24.03
N ASN A 91 23.77 -7.83 -25.05
CA ASN A 91 22.92 -7.11 -26.00
C ASN A 91 21.59 -6.71 -25.36
N HIS A 92 21.00 -7.60 -24.53
CA HIS A 92 19.79 -7.25 -23.79
C HIS A 92 19.98 -6.03 -22.89
N LEU A 93 21.10 -5.92 -22.18
CA LEU A 93 21.37 -4.77 -21.31
C LEU A 93 21.38 -3.43 -22.08
N LYS A 94 21.71 -3.43 -23.38
CA LYS A 94 21.67 -2.23 -24.22
C LYS A 94 20.25 -1.82 -24.64
N VAL A 95 19.37 -2.80 -24.81
CA VAL A 95 17.99 -2.61 -25.35
C VAL A 95 16.89 -2.95 -24.37
N CYS A 96 17.22 -3.14 -23.10
CA CYS A 96 16.25 -3.49 -22.09
C CYS A 96 15.21 -2.37 -21.92
N ASN A 97 13.93 -2.68 -22.17
CA ASN A 97 12.85 -1.71 -22.05
C ASN A 97 12.76 -1.10 -20.64
N THR A 98 13.05 -1.89 -19.60
CA THR A 98 13.05 -1.39 -18.21
C THR A 98 14.15 -0.37 -17.99
N LEU A 99 15.36 -0.61 -18.53
CA LEU A 99 16.47 0.35 -18.47
C LEU A 99 16.14 1.61 -19.28
N SER A 100 15.62 1.44 -20.51
CA SER A 100 15.22 2.57 -21.36
C SER A 100 14.14 3.42 -20.69
N ASN A 101 13.11 2.77 -20.11
CA ASN A 101 12.07 3.47 -19.36
C ASN A 101 12.63 4.21 -18.15
N LYS A 102 13.59 3.60 -17.43
CA LYS A 102 14.26 4.24 -16.29
C LYS A 102 15.03 5.48 -16.71
N LYS A 103 15.85 5.40 -17.76
CA LYS A 103 16.59 6.54 -18.32
C LYS A 103 15.63 7.65 -18.78
N ASN A 104 14.53 7.28 -19.46
CA ASN A 104 13.53 8.24 -19.89
C ASN A 104 12.84 8.94 -18.70
N LEU A 105 12.62 8.25 -17.58
CA LEU A 105 12.10 8.85 -16.36
C LEU A 105 13.11 9.83 -15.75
N GLU A 106 14.39 9.43 -15.67
CA GLU A 106 15.47 10.23 -15.09
C GLU A 106 15.73 11.54 -15.85
N ASN A 107 15.37 11.61 -17.14
CA ASN A 107 15.51 12.81 -17.97
C ASN A 107 14.36 13.84 -17.81
N ASN A 108 13.34 13.53 -17.01
CA ASN A 108 12.25 14.47 -16.80
C ASN A 108 12.59 15.51 -15.72
N GLU A 109 12.21 16.75 -15.92
CA GLU A 109 12.42 17.86 -14.99
C GLU A 109 11.78 17.64 -13.61
N TRP A 110 10.70 16.88 -13.55
CA TRP A 110 10.01 16.54 -12.32
C TRP A 110 10.64 15.34 -11.57
N TYR A 111 11.61 14.65 -12.15
CA TYR A 111 12.26 13.49 -11.55
C TYR A 111 13.57 13.88 -10.88
N ILE A 112 13.65 13.67 -9.58
CA ILE A 112 14.90 13.73 -8.81
C ILE A 112 14.99 12.47 -7.95
N LYS A 113 16.02 11.65 -8.18
CA LYS A 113 16.18 10.38 -7.47
C LYS A 113 16.20 10.60 -5.96
N GLU A 114 15.36 9.86 -5.24
CA GLU A 114 15.24 9.88 -3.78
C GLU A 114 14.99 11.29 -3.18
N PHE A 115 14.40 12.22 -3.94
CA PHE A 115 14.14 13.59 -3.50
C PHE A 115 13.30 13.65 -2.22
N ASN A 116 12.34 12.73 -2.09
CA ASN A 116 11.44 12.64 -0.96
C ASN A 116 11.82 11.51 0.02
N LYS A 117 13.08 11.06 0.01
CA LYS A 117 13.60 10.21 1.07
C LYS A 117 13.76 11.03 2.35
N ALA A 118 13.25 10.52 3.45
CA ALA A 118 13.43 11.18 4.74
C ALA A 118 14.92 11.37 5.04
N LYS A 119 15.28 12.54 5.48
CA LYS A 119 16.65 12.83 5.93
C LYS A 119 16.71 12.51 7.43
N PRO A 120 17.57 11.59 7.86
CA PRO A 120 17.75 11.31 9.28
C PRO A 120 18.10 12.60 10.01
N ASP A 121 17.51 12.81 11.16
CA ASP A 121 17.97 13.85 12.07
C ASP A 121 19.42 13.56 12.45
N LYS A 122 20.24 14.62 12.62
CA LYS A 122 21.67 14.49 12.97
C LYS A 122 21.90 13.66 14.23
N ASN A 123 20.91 13.59 15.10
CA ASN A 123 20.96 12.86 16.37
C ASN A 123 20.59 11.38 16.24
N HIS A 124 20.05 10.93 15.09
CA HIS A 124 19.55 9.57 14.88
C HIS A 124 20.29 8.91 13.71
N ILE A 125 21.46 8.36 14.01
CA ILE A 125 22.24 7.61 13.02
C ILE A 125 21.62 6.22 12.86
N LEU A 126 21.08 5.95 11.68
CA LEU A 126 20.58 4.62 11.33
C LEU A 126 21.74 3.68 10.97
N PRO A 127 21.62 2.39 11.29
CA PRO A 127 22.52 1.37 10.79
C PRO A 127 22.52 1.32 9.24
N ASN A 128 23.53 0.68 8.69
CA ASN A 128 23.58 0.45 7.23
C ASN A 128 22.45 -0.49 6.76
N ASP A 129 22.24 -0.54 5.44
CA ASP A 129 21.14 -1.30 4.85
C ASP A 129 21.20 -2.81 5.16
N GLU A 130 22.40 -3.39 5.34
CA GLU A 130 22.57 -4.80 5.69
C GLU A 130 22.09 -5.07 7.11
N GLU A 131 22.46 -4.24 8.06
CA GLU A 131 22.04 -4.35 9.46
C GLU A 131 20.54 -4.09 9.62
N LEU A 132 20.00 -3.08 8.95
CA LEU A 132 18.55 -2.83 8.92
C LEU A 132 17.79 -4.03 8.33
N ASN A 133 18.29 -4.62 7.24
CA ASN A 133 17.66 -5.81 6.66
C ASN A 133 17.71 -7.02 7.61
N LYS A 134 18.77 -7.20 8.41
CA LYS A 134 18.80 -8.22 9.46
C LYS A 134 17.69 -8.00 10.48
N LEU A 135 17.48 -6.76 10.95
CA LEU A 135 16.40 -6.42 11.88
C LEU A 135 15.00 -6.67 11.27
N TYR A 136 14.77 -6.26 10.01
CA TYR A 136 13.51 -6.55 9.33
C TYR A 136 13.24 -8.03 9.09
N ASN A 137 14.28 -8.87 9.03
CA ASN A 137 14.14 -10.31 8.84
C ASN A 137 13.95 -11.09 10.14
N ILE A 138 13.96 -10.44 11.31
CA ILE A 138 13.66 -11.09 12.59
C ILE A 138 12.25 -11.69 12.54
N LYS A 139 12.17 -13.00 12.82
CA LYS A 139 10.90 -13.71 12.97
C LYS A 139 10.46 -13.62 14.43
N PHE A 140 9.60 -12.67 14.70
CA PHE A 140 9.10 -12.43 16.07
C PHE A 140 8.31 -13.60 16.67
N GLU A 141 7.91 -14.57 15.87
CA GLU A 141 7.31 -15.82 16.35
C GLU A 141 8.34 -16.78 16.98
N LEU A 142 9.65 -16.49 16.83
CA LEU A 142 10.75 -17.35 17.30
C LEU A 142 11.57 -16.73 18.44
N ILE A 143 11.20 -15.55 18.93
CA ILE A 143 11.84 -14.92 20.09
C ILE A 143 11.38 -15.57 21.39
N SER A 144 12.14 -15.38 22.48
CA SER A 144 11.73 -15.92 23.79
C SER A 144 10.42 -15.32 24.31
N SER A 145 9.75 -16.02 25.20
CA SER A 145 8.52 -15.54 25.83
C SER A 145 8.75 -14.25 26.63
N GLU A 146 9.88 -14.14 27.31
CA GLU A 146 10.27 -12.95 28.08
C GLU A 146 10.46 -11.74 27.16
N GLU A 147 11.14 -11.94 26.04
CA GLU A 147 11.36 -10.87 25.05
C GLU A 147 10.04 -10.46 24.38
N PHE A 148 9.17 -11.43 24.08
CA PHE A 148 7.84 -11.15 23.53
C PHE A 148 6.96 -10.38 24.53
N GLU A 149 6.97 -10.76 25.80
CA GLU A 149 6.24 -10.04 26.87
C GLU A 149 6.76 -8.61 27.02
N HIS A 150 8.09 -8.40 26.93
CA HIS A 150 8.68 -7.08 26.93
C HIS A 150 8.13 -6.19 25.81
N TYR A 151 8.03 -6.69 24.57
CA TYR A 151 7.45 -5.92 23.47
C TYR A 151 5.97 -5.60 23.65
N ILE A 152 5.17 -6.52 24.22
CA ILE A 152 3.77 -6.23 24.54
C ILE A 152 3.68 -5.09 25.56
N LYS A 153 4.48 -5.11 26.62
CA LYS A 153 4.54 -4.03 27.62
C LYS A 153 4.95 -2.68 27.00
N ILE A 154 5.89 -2.72 26.06
CA ILE A 154 6.32 -1.52 25.33
C ILE A 154 5.18 -0.94 24.50
N ILE A 155 4.42 -1.75 23.77
CA ILE A 155 3.27 -1.26 23.00
C ILE A 155 2.24 -0.64 23.92
N LEU A 156 1.90 -1.28 25.05
CA LEU A 156 0.93 -0.75 26.00
C LEU A 156 1.39 0.60 26.57
N LYS A 157 2.66 0.71 27.01
CA LYS A 157 3.24 1.96 27.51
C LYS A 157 3.25 3.05 26.44
N SER A 158 3.69 2.72 25.23
CA SER A 158 3.76 3.65 24.11
C SER A 158 2.38 4.16 23.72
N TYR A 159 1.36 3.30 23.77
CA TYR A 159 -0.02 3.70 23.55
C TYR A 159 -0.48 4.75 24.56
N GLU A 160 -0.26 4.53 25.86
CA GLU A 160 -0.65 5.49 26.90
C GLU A 160 0.03 6.86 26.68
N ILE A 161 1.32 6.87 26.33
CA ILE A 161 2.05 8.12 26.03
C ILE A 161 1.44 8.80 24.80
N ALA A 162 1.27 8.06 23.70
CA ALA A 162 0.71 8.59 22.44
C ALA A 162 -0.69 9.15 22.65
N LYS A 163 -1.55 8.41 23.39
CA LYS A 163 -2.91 8.80 23.72
C LYS A 163 -2.95 10.09 24.53
N ASN A 164 -2.19 10.16 25.60
CA ASN A 164 -2.16 11.34 26.47
C ASN A 164 -1.68 12.59 25.71
N LEU A 165 -0.67 12.47 24.86
CA LEU A 165 -0.19 13.57 24.02
C LEU A 165 -1.27 14.06 23.05
N TYR A 166 -1.96 13.12 22.40
CA TYR A 166 -2.96 13.45 21.40
C TYR A 166 -4.26 13.96 22.03
N ASP A 167 -4.74 13.36 23.12
CA ASP A 167 -5.93 13.80 23.85
C ASP A 167 -5.75 15.24 24.38
N LYS A 168 -4.56 15.55 24.91
CA LYS A 168 -4.21 16.90 25.31
C LYS A 168 -4.31 17.88 24.13
N TYR A 169 -3.72 17.53 22.98
CA TYR A 169 -3.76 18.37 21.78
C TYR A 169 -5.21 18.59 21.30
N ILE A 170 -6.04 17.54 21.27
CA ILE A 170 -7.46 17.62 20.89
C ILE A 170 -8.21 18.57 21.81
N LYS A 171 -8.00 18.45 23.11
CA LYS A 171 -8.64 19.28 24.14
C LYS A 171 -8.20 20.74 24.06
N ASP A 172 -6.89 20.99 24.02
CA ASP A 172 -6.31 22.33 24.01
C ASP A 172 -6.75 23.16 22.78
N ASN A 173 -7.15 22.48 21.67
CA ASN A 173 -7.57 23.12 20.43
C ASN A 173 -9.09 22.98 20.15
N ASP A 174 -9.89 22.49 21.08
CA ASP A 174 -11.34 22.26 20.94
C ASP A 174 -11.75 21.49 19.65
N LEU A 175 -10.92 20.50 19.27
CA LEU A 175 -11.08 19.79 17.99
C LEU A 175 -12.23 18.81 18.01
N GLU A 176 -12.67 18.32 19.15
CA GLU A 176 -13.84 17.45 19.28
C GLU A 176 -15.11 18.19 18.87
N ASN A 177 -15.26 19.44 19.33
CA ASN A 177 -16.36 20.32 18.95
C ASN A 177 -16.33 20.64 17.44
N TYR A 178 -15.13 20.88 16.88
CA TYR A 178 -14.97 21.06 15.44
C TYR A 178 -15.44 19.84 14.64
N VAL A 179 -15.06 18.63 15.04
CA VAL A 179 -15.51 17.39 14.37
C VAL A 179 -17.03 17.27 14.42
N ASN A 180 -17.61 17.41 15.60
CA ASN A 180 -19.06 17.24 15.79
C ASN A 180 -19.89 18.27 15.07
N LYS A 181 -19.51 19.55 15.10
CA LYS A 181 -20.29 20.65 14.51
C LYS A 181 -19.99 20.87 13.02
N THR A 182 -18.76 20.65 12.58
CA THR A 182 -18.33 21.00 11.21
C THR A 182 -18.32 19.78 10.29
N LEU A 183 -17.82 18.64 10.74
CA LEU A 183 -17.61 17.49 9.88
C LEU A 183 -18.83 16.56 9.80
N ASN A 184 -19.58 16.39 10.88
CA ASN A 184 -20.69 15.43 10.95
C ASN A 184 -22.05 15.96 10.48
N VAL A 185 -22.16 17.22 10.11
CA VAL A 185 -23.43 17.81 9.69
C VAL A 185 -23.85 17.26 8.32
N ASN A 186 -25.15 16.85 8.22
CA ASN A 186 -25.80 16.45 6.97
C ASN A 186 -25.15 15.27 6.21
N LEU A 187 -24.74 14.22 6.91
CA LEU A 187 -24.28 12.98 6.29
C LEU A 187 -25.43 12.27 5.55
N LYS A 188 -25.28 12.06 4.24
CA LYS A 188 -26.28 11.40 3.39
C LYS A 188 -26.25 9.87 3.54
N ASN A 189 -25.09 9.31 3.78
CA ASN A 189 -24.87 7.88 3.91
C ASN A 189 -24.61 7.53 5.38
N LYS A 190 -25.36 6.57 5.94
CA LYS A 190 -25.19 6.09 7.33
C LYS A 190 -23.87 5.39 7.58
N ASP A 191 -23.22 4.87 6.52
CA ASP A 191 -21.91 4.23 6.59
C ASP A 191 -20.74 5.23 6.66
N ILE A 192 -21.02 6.51 6.44
CA ILE A 192 -20.05 7.60 6.52
C ILE A 192 -20.28 8.38 7.81
N TYR A 193 -19.25 8.46 8.64
CA TYR A 193 -19.23 9.31 9.82
C TYR A 193 -17.79 9.71 10.15
N TYR A 194 -17.62 10.85 10.79
CA TYR A 194 -16.32 11.31 11.25
C TYR A 194 -16.31 11.32 12.77
N SER A 195 -15.39 10.56 13.35
CA SER A 195 -15.15 10.56 14.78
C SER A 195 -13.65 10.56 15.04
N ILE A 196 -13.23 11.24 16.09
CA ILE A 196 -11.85 11.15 16.54
C ILE A 196 -11.56 9.70 16.84
N SER A 197 -10.49 9.18 16.22
CA SER A 197 -10.11 7.77 16.34
C SER A 197 -9.52 7.49 17.72
N GLY A 198 -10.40 7.51 18.73
CA GLY A 198 -10.12 6.85 19.98
C GLY A 198 -10.24 5.33 19.79
N ILE A 199 -9.61 4.54 20.65
CA ILE A 199 -9.82 3.10 20.68
C ILE A 199 -11.12 2.84 21.44
N ASN A 200 -12.24 2.90 20.75
CA ASN A 200 -13.45 2.26 21.20
C ASN A 200 -13.34 0.78 20.84
N VAL A 201 -13.28 -0.05 21.88
CA VAL A 201 -13.18 -1.51 21.77
C VAL A 201 -14.53 -2.13 21.36
N ASP A 202 -15.53 -1.34 21.04
CA ASP A 202 -16.79 -1.82 20.48
C ASP A 202 -16.50 -2.47 19.12
N ILE A 203 -16.18 -3.75 19.24
CA ILE A 203 -16.09 -4.68 18.12
C ILE A 203 -17.53 -4.83 17.64
N ASP A 204 -17.88 -4.06 16.60
CA ASP A 204 -19.11 -4.29 15.85
C ASP A 204 -19.11 -5.75 15.37
N ASN A 205 -19.88 -6.59 16.03
CA ASN A 205 -20.03 -8.01 15.74
C ASN A 205 -20.82 -8.29 14.44
N ASP A 206 -21.09 -7.29 13.62
CA ASP A 206 -21.90 -7.40 12.41
C ASP A 206 -21.07 -7.71 11.14
N LEU A 207 -20.31 -8.82 11.20
CA LEU A 207 -19.63 -9.34 10.01
C LEU A 207 -20.39 -10.56 9.44
N LYS A 208 -21.49 -10.32 8.75
CA LYS A 208 -22.06 -11.30 7.80
C LYS A 208 -22.20 -10.65 6.44
N HIS A 209 -21.29 -10.96 5.51
CA HIS A 209 -21.27 -10.34 4.18
C HIS A 209 -21.09 -11.29 3.01
N THR A 210 -21.82 -11.00 1.94
CA THR A 210 -21.81 -11.63 0.61
C THR A 210 -20.76 -10.95 -0.30
N GLU A 211 -19.82 -11.72 -0.87
CA GLU A 211 -18.46 -11.26 -1.17
C GLU A 211 -18.16 -10.51 -2.49
N GLN A 212 -18.98 -10.47 -3.50
CA GLN A 212 -18.54 -9.95 -4.82
C GLN A 212 -19.17 -8.64 -5.33
N ARG A 213 -20.39 -8.31 -5.03
CA ARG A 213 -20.98 -7.00 -5.35
C ARG A 213 -20.43 -5.89 -4.47
N GLN A 214 -20.02 -6.22 -3.27
CA GLN A 214 -19.57 -5.32 -2.22
C GLN A 214 -18.23 -4.61 -2.51
N HIS A 215 -17.34 -5.16 -3.33
CA HIS A 215 -16.02 -4.57 -3.54
C HIS A 215 -16.06 -3.22 -4.29
N LEU A 216 -16.92 -3.08 -5.31
CA LEU A 216 -17.08 -1.82 -6.04
C LEU A 216 -17.81 -0.77 -5.19
N GLU A 217 -18.80 -1.21 -4.44
CA GLU A 217 -19.58 -0.37 -3.54
C GLU A 217 -18.75 0.17 -2.39
N LYS A 218 -17.93 -0.68 -1.74
CA LYS A 218 -16.95 -0.28 -0.72
C LYS A 218 -16.02 0.84 -1.18
N HIS A 219 -15.45 0.72 -2.38
CA HIS A 219 -14.56 1.76 -2.92
C HIS A 219 -15.30 3.06 -3.25
N SER A 220 -16.58 2.99 -3.64
CA SER A 220 -17.41 4.17 -3.87
C SER A 220 -17.67 4.91 -2.57
N ILE A 221 -18.10 4.20 -1.52
CA ILE A 221 -18.36 4.78 -0.19
C ILE A 221 -17.09 5.43 0.39
N GLN A 222 -15.95 4.76 0.28
CA GLN A 222 -14.66 5.31 0.72
C GLN A 222 -14.29 6.60 -0.02
N ASN A 223 -14.49 6.65 -1.36
CA ASN A 223 -14.19 7.83 -2.15
C ASN A 223 -15.15 8.98 -1.79
N GLU A 224 -16.43 8.67 -1.60
CA GLU A 224 -17.46 9.63 -1.19
C GLU A 224 -17.12 10.23 0.17
N ALA A 225 -16.76 9.41 1.16
CA ALA A 225 -16.39 9.87 2.49
C ALA A 225 -15.17 10.79 2.49
N LEU A 226 -14.12 10.42 1.75
CA LEU A 226 -12.89 11.23 1.67
C LEU A 226 -13.12 12.52 0.87
N SER A 227 -13.96 12.49 -0.19
CA SER A 227 -14.39 13.67 -0.92
C SER A 227 -15.18 14.61 -0.01
N ASP A 228 -16.20 14.12 0.67
CA ASP A 228 -17.02 14.89 1.61
C ASP A 228 -16.14 15.55 2.70
N LEU A 229 -15.13 14.83 3.22
CA LEU A 229 -14.18 15.36 4.19
C LEU A 229 -13.37 16.54 3.64
N VAL A 230 -12.93 16.50 2.36
CA VAL A 230 -12.25 17.63 1.70
C VAL A 230 -13.12 18.87 1.68
N PHE A 231 -14.41 18.73 1.35
CA PHE A 231 -15.33 19.87 1.28
C PHE A 231 -15.73 20.37 2.67
N LYS A 232 -16.11 19.50 3.59
CA LYS A 232 -16.55 19.89 4.95
C LYS A 232 -15.43 20.51 5.77
N SER A 233 -14.19 20.07 5.57
CA SER A 233 -13.04 20.67 6.27
C SER A 233 -12.72 22.10 5.80
N GLY A 234 -13.32 22.58 4.72
CA GLY A 234 -13.05 23.88 4.13
C GLY A 234 -11.79 23.94 3.27
N LEU A 235 -11.17 22.78 2.99
CA LEU A 235 -10.03 22.72 2.07
C LEU A 235 -10.41 23.17 0.66
N MET A 236 -11.63 22.82 0.24
CA MET A 236 -12.18 23.12 -1.07
C MET A 236 -13.69 23.38 -0.98
N ASN A 237 -14.23 24.11 -1.92
CA ASN A 237 -15.67 24.25 -2.15
C ASN A 237 -16.00 23.96 -3.63
N LYS A 238 -17.28 23.93 -3.97
CA LYS A 238 -17.77 23.62 -5.33
C LYS A 238 -17.26 24.59 -6.39
N ASP A 239 -16.93 25.81 -5.99
CA ASP A 239 -16.52 26.89 -6.87
C ASP A 239 -15.01 27.18 -6.82
N SER A 240 -14.24 26.35 -6.14
CA SER A 240 -12.79 26.51 -6.04
C SER A 240 -12.14 26.26 -7.40
N GLU A 241 -11.63 27.31 -8.03
CA GLU A 241 -10.96 27.30 -9.34
C GLU A 241 -9.43 27.36 -9.22
N ASN A 242 -8.92 27.86 -8.08
CA ASN A 242 -7.50 28.06 -7.83
C ASN A 242 -6.92 27.01 -6.88
N ILE A 243 -7.34 25.76 -7.04
CA ILE A 243 -6.85 24.62 -6.25
C ILE A 243 -6.14 23.63 -7.17
N ILE A 244 -4.97 23.19 -6.72
CA ILE A 244 -4.25 22.05 -7.28
C ILE A 244 -4.34 20.90 -6.28
N VAL A 245 -4.99 19.82 -6.68
CA VAL A 245 -5.14 18.61 -5.86
C VAL A 245 -4.07 17.60 -6.26
N VAL A 246 -3.24 17.17 -5.31
CA VAL A 246 -2.20 16.15 -5.53
C VAL A 246 -2.64 14.83 -4.92
N GLU A 247 -2.96 13.83 -5.75
CA GLU A 247 -3.30 12.48 -5.28
C GLU A 247 -2.07 11.59 -5.28
N PHE A 248 -1.62 11.24 -4.07
CA PHE A 248 -0.51 10.33 -3.84
C PHE A 248 -0.98 8.87 -3.92
N GLY A 249 -0.35 8.06 -4.77
CA GLY A 249 -0.77 6.68 -5.00
C GLY A 249 -2.14 6.58 -5.66
N ALA A 250 -2.37 7.37 -6.71
CA ALA A 250 -3.68 7.59 -7.32
C ALA A 250 -4.38 6.33 -7.89
N GLY A 251 -3.65 5.23 -8.11
CA GLY A 251 -4.24 4.04 -8.70
C GLY A 251 -5.03 4.37 -9.98
N LYS A 252 -6.32 4.09 -10.01
CA LYS A 252 -7.20 4.44 -11.13
C LYS A 252 -7.71 5.88 -11.11
N GLY A 253 -7.39 6.68 -10.09
CA GLY A 253 -7.86 8.07 -9.93
C GLY A 253 -9.30 8.19 -9.43
N GLY A 254 -9.76 7.22 -8.63
CA GLY A 254 -11.15 7.20 -8.18
C GLY A 254 -11.50 8.25 -7.14
N LEU A 255 -10.56 8.61 -6.26
CA LEU A 255 -10.78 9.66 -5.27
C LEU A 255 -10.79 11.04 -5.94
N SER A 256 -9.79 11.32 -6.78
CA SER A 256 -9.78 12.58 -7.55
C SER A 256 -11.02 12.74 -8.44
N GLU A 257 -11.52 11.64 -9.07
CA GLU A 257 -12.78 11.67 -9.84
C GLU A 257 -13.97 12.06 -8.96
N ALA A 258 -14.06 11.54 -7.72
CA ALA A 258 -15.14 11.88 -6.80
C ALA A 258 -15.11 13.36 -6.41
N ILE A 259 -13.95 13.88 -6.04
CA ILE A 259 -13.75 15.29 -5.70
C ILE A 259 -14.04 16.19 -6.90
N ASN A 260 -13.56 15.81 -8.10
CA ASN A 260 -13.76 16.59 -9.31
C ASN A 260 -15.23 16.75 -9.69
N LYS A 261 -16.05 15.72 -9.51
CA LYS A 261 -17.51 15.79 -9.73
C LYS A 261 -18.18 16.80 -8.81
N GLU A 262 -17.77 16.87 -7.55
CA GLU A 262 -18.32 17.83 -6.59
C GLU A 262 -17.79 19.25 -6.82
N ASN A 263 -16.59 19.41 -7.35
CA ASN A 263 -15.98 20.70 -7.69
C ASN A 263 -16.40 21.22 -9.07
N ASN A 264 -17.28 20.53 -9.79
CA ASN A 264 -17.76 20.93 -11.13
C ASN A 264 -16.64 21.12 -12.17
N ASP A 265 -15.64 20.23 -12.17
CA ASP A 265 -14.49 20.21 -13.11
C ASP A 265 -13.62 21.49 -13.08
N LYS A 266 -13.50 22.18 -11.93
CA LYS A 266 -12.83 23.49 -11.85
C LYS A 266 -11.37 23.42 -11.40
N ALA A 267 -10.99 22.45 -10.55
CA ALA A 267 -9.64 22.30 -10.02
C ALA A 267 -8.72 21.52 -10.97
N ILE A 268 -7.41 21.62 -10.74
CA ILE A 268 -6.39 20.81 -11.43
C ILE A 268 -6.00 19.63 -10.54
N TYR A 269 -5.84 18.45 -11.14
CA TYR A 269 -5.48 17.22 -10.44
C TYR A 269 -4.14 16.67 -10.90
N ILE A 270 -3.19 16.50 -9.98
CA ILE A 270 -1.89 15.88 -10.19
C ILE A 270 -1.96 14.47 -9.62
N LEU A 271 -1.86 13.47 -10.50
CA LEU A 271 -2.03 12.06 -10.13
C LEU A 271 -0.66 11.35 -10.12
N LEU A 272 -0.15 10.99 -8.94
CA LEU A 272 1.12 10.28 -8.79
C LEU A 272 0.87 8.78 -8.64
N GLU A 273 1.38 7.94 -9.55
CA GLU A 273 1.21 6.49 -9.50
C GLU A 273 2.37 5.76 -10.17
N ARG A 274 3.06 4.90 -9.42
CA ARG A 274 4.20 4.13 -9.94
C ARG A 274 3.82 2.98 -10.88
N ALA A 275 2.64 2.40 -10.67
CA ALA A 275 2.18 1.26 -11.45
C ALA A 275 1.54 1.68 -12.79
N GLY A 276 1.67 0.83 -13.79
CA GLY A 276 0.91 0.98 -15.03
C GLY A 276 -0.53 0.51 -14.82
N VAL A 277 -1.47 1.42 -14.58
CA VAL A 277 -2.89 1.10 -14.37
C VAL A 277 -3.68 1.14 -15.66
N ARG A 278 -4.63 0.19 -15.79
CA ARG A 278 -5.64 0.17 -16.88
C ARG A 278 -6.95 0.81 -16.37
N PHE A 279 -7.79 1.26 -17.31
CA PHE A 279 -9.11 1.84 -17.02
C PHE A 279 -9.05 3.05 -16.10
N LYS A 280 -8.18 3.99 -16.44
CA LYS A 280 -8.01 5.25 -15.73
C LYS A 280 -9.28 6.09 -15.80
N LYS A 281 -9.64 6.74 -14.70
CA LYS A 281 -10.88 7.51 -14.58
C LYS A 281 -10.83 8.81 -15.36
N GLU A 282 -9.68 9.45 -15.40
CA GLU A 282 -9.45 10.67 -16.16
C GLU A 282 -9.70 10.53 -17.67
N ASN A 283 -9.58 9.33 -18.23
CA ASN A 283 -9.83 9.08 -19.64
C ASN A 283 -11.33 9.12 -20.01
N LYS A 284 -12.23 9.13 -19.02
CA LYS A 284 -13.69 9.07 -19.24
C LYS A 284 -14.36 10.45 -19.28
N ASN A 285 -13.71 11.47 -18.74
CA ASN A 285 -14.25 12.83 -18.67
C ASN A 285 -13.26 13.81 -19.29
N GLN A 286 -13.60 14.38 -20.44
CA GLN A 286 -12.76 15.33 -21.17
C GLN A 286 -12.61 16.68 -20.43
N LYS A 287 -13.54 17.03 -19.55
CA LYS A 287 -13.49 18.25 -18.71
C LYS A 287 -12.65 18.10 -17.46
N TYR A 288 -12.19 16.87 -17.19
CA TYR A 288 -11.38 16.58 -16.01
C TYR A 288 -9.93 17.02 -16.22
N HIS A 289 -9.55 18.17 -15.65
CA HIS A 289 -8.20 18.72 -15.73
C HIS A 289 -7.23 17.93 -14.88
N SER A 290 -6.62 16.89 -15.44
CA SER A 290 -5.69 16.05 -14.71
C SER A 290 -4.42 15.73 -15.48
N ILE A 291 -3.32 15.66 -14.75
CA ILE A 291 -2.02 15.19 -15.25
C ILE A 291 -1.57 14.02 -14.39
N ARG A 292 -1.20 12.94 -15.05
CA ARG A 292 -0.69 11.74 -14.39
C ARG A 292 0.79 11.58 -14.63
N PHE A 293 1.54 11.46 -13.53
CA PHE A 293 2.95 11.11 -13.52
C PHE A 293 3.11 9.63 -13.14
N LYS A 294 3.69 8.84 -14.05
CA LYS A 294 4.04 7.45 -13.78
C LYS A 294 5.38 7.40 -13.07
N THR A 295 5.38 7.60 -11.77
CA THR A 295 6.60 7.67 -10.94
C THR A 295 6.35 7.13 -9.54
N ASP A 296 7.42 6.75 -8.85
CA ASP A 296 7.37 6.57 -7.41
C ASP A 296 7.42 7.95 -6.74
N ILE A 297 6.59 8.14 -5.71
CA ILE A 297 6.48 9.40 -4.96
C ILE A 297 7.84 9.86 -4.44
N ILE A 298 8.72 8.92 -4.07
CA ILE A 298 10.06 9.23 -3.55
C ILE A 298 10.93 10.05 -4.51
N ASN A 299 10.63 9.95 -5.82
CA ASN A 299 11.42 10.60 -6.87
C ASN A 299 10.72 11.82 -7.49
N PHE A 300 9.49 12.15 -7.05
CA PHE A 300 8.75 13.25 -7.65
C PHE A 300 9.07 14.57 -6.96
N ASN A 301 9.62 15.52 -7.70
CA ASN A 301 9.81 16.89 -7.23
C ASN A 301 8.51 17.69 -7.36
N LEU A 302 7.84 17.93 -6.23
CA LEU A 302 6.57 18.64 -6.19
C LEU A 302 6.69 20.11 -6.67
N ASN A 303 7.87 20.74 -6.58
CA ASN A 303 8.09 22.08 -7.10
C ASN A 303 7.87 22.20 -8.61
N TYR A 304 7.86 21.08 -9.35
CA TYR A 304 7.55 21.06 -10.78
C TYR A 304 6.16 21.63 -11.11
N ILE A 305 5.21 21.53 -10.16
CA ILE A 305 3.84 22.03 -10.37
C ILE A 305 3.77 23.56 -10.43
N ASP A 306 4.81 24.27 -10.00
CA ASP A 306 4.88 25.75 -10.11
C ASP A 306 5.05 26.20 -11.56
N ASN A 307 5.46 25.30 -12.46
CA ASN A 307 5.49 25.56 -13.88
C ASN A 307 4.10 25.35 -14.50
N LEU A 308 3.26 26.38 -14.47
CA LEU A 308 1.87 26.33 -14.90
C LEU A 308 1.72 25.92 -16.37
N ASP A 309 2.67 26.26 -17.24
CA ASP A 309 2.68 25.83 -18.65
C ASP A 309 2.76 24.30 -18.81
N LYS A 310 3.29 23.62 -17.82
CA LYS A 310 3.42 22.17 -17.82
C LYS A 310 2.22 21.45 -17.22
N ILE A 311 1.43 22.13 -16.37
CA ILE A 311 0.31 21.50 -15.64
C ILE A 311 -1.06 21.91 -16.17
N THR A 312 -1.19 22.94 -17.00
CA THR A 312 -2.41 23.27 -17.72
C THR A 312 -2.13 23.77 -19.12
N LYS A 313 -2.98 23.38 -20.07
CA LYS A 313 -2.94 23.86 -21.45
C LYS A 313 -4.00 24.94 -21.71
N GLU A 314 -4.86 25.20 -20.73
CA GLU A 314 -5.94 26.18 -20.84
C GLU A 314 -5.43 27.55 -20.41
N GLU A 315 -5.25 28.44 -21.34
CA GLU A 315 -4.78 29.83 -21.10
C GLU A 315 -5.63 30.57 -20.06
N LYS A 316 -6.96 30.37 -20.10
CA LYS A 316 -7.87 30.98 -19.12
C LYS A 316 -7.55 30.52 -17.70
N GLN A 317 -7.35 29.21 -17.50
CA GLN A 317 -7.05 28.65 -16.18
C GLN A 317 -5.65 29.06 -15.72
N LYS A 318 -4.67 29.03 -16.62
CA LYS A 318 -3.31 29.49 -16.34
C LYS A 318 -3.33 30.94 -15.85
N LYS A 319 -3.94 31.86 -16.60
CA LYS A 319 -4.06 33.26 -16.24
C LYS A 319 -4.74 33.46 -14.89
N LEU A 320 -5.79 32.71 -14.60
CA LEU A 320 -6.47 32.73 -13.29
C LEU A 320 -5.53 32.34 -12.15
N LEU A 321 -4.73 31.28 -12.31
CA LEU A 321 -3.77 30.82 -11.29
C LEU A 321 -2.60 31.82 -11.11
N GLU A 322 -2.16 32.48 -12.18
CA GLU A 322 -1.14 33.51 -12.14
C GLU A 322 -1.63 34.77 -11.41
N GLU A 323 -2.86 35.21 -11.70
CA GLU A 323 -3.45 36.44 -11.13
C GLU A 323 -3.91 36.26 -9.67
N LYS A 324 -4.57 35.14 -9.35
CA LYS A 324 -5.16 34.90 -8.04
C LYS A 324 -4.26 34.09 -7.09
N GLY A 325 -3.18 33.53 -7.61
CA GLY A 325 -2.41 32.49 -6.92
C GLY A 325 -3.20 31.19 -6.82
N TYR A 326 -2.60 30.14 -6.28
CA TYR A 326 -3.24 28.84 -6.08
C TYR A 326 -2.84 28.22 -4.75
N ASN A 327 -3.67 27.30 -4.28
CA ASN A 327 -3.42 26.49 -3.12
C ASN A 327 -3.31 25.02 -3.49
N ILE A 328 -2.57 24.26 -2.68
CA ILE A 328 -2.33 22.84 -2.88
C ILE A 328 -3.01 22.04 -1.77
N ILE A 329 -3.69 20.97 -2.18
CA ILE A 329 -4.31 19.99 -1.28
C ILE A 329 -3.71 18.63 -1.59
N GLY A 330 -3.16 17.95 -0.58
CA GLY A 330 -2.71 16.57 -0.70
C GLY A 330 -3.82 15.60 -0.34
N ILE A 331 -4.05 14.59 -1.19
CA ILE A 331 -5.03 13.54 -0.92
C ILE A 331 -4.43 12.15 -1.15
N ALA A 332 -4.94 11.15 -0.42
CA ALA A 332 -4.64 9.75 -0.68
C ALA A 332 -5.69 8.83 -0.09
N LYS A 333 -6.01 7.71 -0.79
CA LYS A 333 -6.92 6.69 -0.27
C LYS A 333 -6.23 5.42 0.18
N HIS A 334 -5.38 4.84 -0.64
CA HIS A 334 -4.63 3.62 -0.34
C HIS A 334 -3.13 3.88 -0.50
N ILE A 335 -2.56 4.49 0.53
CA ILE A 335 -1.16 4.84 0.58
C ILE A 335 -0.44 3.93 1.58
N CYS A 336 0.02 2.80 1.08
CA CYS A 336 0.51 1.70 1.91
C CYS A 336 1.83 2.01 2.63
N GLY A 337 1.84 1.81 3.95
CA GLY A 337 3.05 1.89 4.78
C GLY A 337 3.77 3.22 4.65
N CYS A 338 5.07 3.18 4.35
CA CYS A 338 5.92 4.37 4.23
C CYS A 338 5.59 5.27 3.04
N ALA A 339 4.77 4.87 2.09
CA ALA A 339 4.35 5.79 1.04
C ALA A 339 3.62 7.01 1.62
N PHE A 340 2.94 6.85 2.78
CA PHE A 340 2.40 7.97 3.55
C PHE A 340 3.51 8.93 3.99
N ASP A 341 4.56 8.42 4.62
CA ASP A 341 5.67 9.22 5.16
C ASP A 341 6.48 9.88 4.03
N ILE A 342 6.67 9.20 2.90
CA ILE A 342 7.27 9.74 1.69
C ILE A 342 6.41 10.88 1.11
N SER A 343 5.08 10.76 1.16
CA SER A 343 4.18 11.83 0.71
C SER A 343 4.25 13.04 1.61
N LEU A 344 4.36 12.85 2.94
CA LEU A 344 4.64 13.96 3.86
C LEU A 344 5.97 14.63 3.53
N THR A 345 7.03 13.84 3.24
CA THR A 345 8.32 14.42 2.82
C THR A 345 8.18 15.24 1.54
N SER A 346 7.39 14.76 0.57
CA SER A 346 7.12 15.49 -0.67
C SER A 346 6.46 16.84 -0.40
N ILE A 347 5.49 16.89 0.52
CA ILE A 347 4.84 18.12 0.97
C ILE A 347 5.83 19.04 1.71
N PHE A 348 6.67 18.50 2.60
CA PHE A 348 7.64 19.28 3.36
C PHE A 348 8.80 19.82 2.50
N ASN A 349 9.15 19.14 1.41
CA ASN A 349 10.17 19.57 0.45
C ASN A 349 9.64 20.57 -0.57
N TYR A 350 8.35 20.82 -0.62
CA TYR A 350 7.79 21.85 -1.49
C TYR A 350 8.21 23.23 -1.00
N SER A 351 8.77 24.06 -1.90
CA SER A 351 9.44 25.31 -1.53
C SER A 351 8.47 26.40 -1.04
N GLN A 352 7.25 26.44 -1.62
CA GLN A 352 6.24 27.46 -1.30
C GLN A 352 5.23 26.90 -0.30
N GLN A 353 5.69 26.71 0.95
CA GLN A 353 4.92 26.08 2.03
C GLN A 353 3.61 26.79 2.36
N GLU A 354 3.50 28.08 2.10
CA GLU A 354 2.31 28.91 2.28
C GLU A 354 1.17 28.52 1.35
N LYS A 355 1.47 27.90 0.21
CA LYS A 355 0.47 27.38 -0.74
C LYS A 355 -0.16 26.06 -0.29
N ILE A 356 0.45 25.33 0.62
CA ILE A 356 -0.11 24.09 1.15
C ILE A 356 -1.27 24.44 2.07
N LYS A 357 -2.49 24.09 1.65
CA LYS A 357 -3.71 24.34 2.43
C LYS A 357 -4.03 23.24 3.42
N GLY A 358 -3.74 22.00 3.05
CA GLY A 358 -3.94 20.86 3.94
C GLY A 358 -3.90 19.51 3.23
N LEU A 359 -4.23 18.46 4.00
CA LEU A 359 -4.12 17.08 3.59
C LEU A 359 -5.33 16.27 4.05
N VAL A 360 -5.81 15.35 3.20
CA VAL A 360 -6.78 14.29 3.56
C VAL A 360 -6.23 12.97 3.07
N MET A 361 -5.64 12.18 3.96
CA MET A 361 -4.91 10.97 3.59
C MET A 361 -5.31 9.79 4.48
N ALA A 362 -5.92 8.75 3.87
CA ALA A 362 -6.27 7.53 4.57
C ALA A 362 -5.04 6.64 4.78
N THR A 363 -4.90 6.10 6.00
CA THR A 363 -3.76 5.28 6.41
C THR A 363 -4.04 3.79 6.24
N CYS A 364 -3.06 3.02 5.77
CA CYS A 364 -3.18 1.56 5.64
C CYS A 364 -1.82 0.85 5.65
N CYS A 365 -1.85 -0.48 5.78
CA CYS A 365 -0.67 -1.36 5.61
C CYS A 365 0.56 -0.96 6.45
N HIS A 366 0.40 -0.59 7.71
CA HIS A 366 1.48 -0.13 8.59
C HIS A 366 2.60 -1.16 8.79
N HIS A 367 2.30 -2.47 8.64
CA HIS A 367 3.28 -3.55 8.79
C HIS A 367 4.44 -3.51 7.78
N ILE A 368 4.32 -2.72 6.71
CA ILE A 368 5.40 -2.52 5.73
C ILE A 368 6.13 -1.18 5.92
N CYS A 369 5.90 -0.47 7.03
CA CYS A 369 6.66 0.73 7.37
C CYS A 369 8.14 0.39 7.59
N ARG A 370 9.01 1.37 7.29
CA ARG A 370 10.47 1.27 7.39
C ARG A 370 11.03 2.51 8.06
N VAL A 371 11.90 2.30 9.05
CA VAL A 371 12.45 3.38 9.89
C VAL A 371 13.23 4.42 9.10
N GLU A 372 13.92 4.00 8.04
CA GLU A 372 14.73 4.87 7.17
C GLU A 372 13.91 5.81 6.26
N LEU A 373 12.59 5.70 6.28
CA LEU A 373 11.69 6.53 5.49
C LEU A 373 10.78 7.41 6.36
N LEU A 374 10.99 7.42 7.68
CA LEU A 374 10.19 8.21 8.62
C LEU A 374 10.72 9.63 8.77
N ASN A 375 9.84 10.62 8.68
CA ASN A 375 10.16 12.03 9.00
C ASN A 375 10.14 12.33 10.49
N HIS A 376 9.67 11.39 11.30
CA HIS A 376 9.38 11.57 12.72
C HIS A 376 9.99 10.43 13.55
N LEU A 377 11.19 9.99 13.19
CA LEU A 377 11.89 8.95 13.94
C LEU A 377 12.09 9.36 15.40
N TYR A 378 12.35 10.66 15.67
CA TYR A 378 12.44 11.26 17.02
C TYR A 378 11.20 10.96 17.89
N TYR A 379 10.03 10.83 17.31
CA TYR A 379 8.83 10.47 18.06
C TYR A 379 8.97 9.09 18.71
N TYR A 380 9.50 8.13 17.96
CA TYR A 380 9.70 6.77 18.50
C TYR A 380 10.90 6.71 19.46
N THR A 381 12.01 7.35 19.11
CA THR A 381 13.25 7.26 19.89
C THR A 381 13.25 8.15 21.13
N ASP A 382 12.83 9.40 21.00
CA ASP A 382 12.96 10.40 22.07
C ASP A 382 11.68 10.50 22.90
N THR A 383 10.49 10.47 22.25
CA THR A 383 9.23 10.60 22.97
C THR A 383 8.76 9.29 23.57
N LEU A 384 8.83 8.19 22.80
CA LEU A 384 8.42 6.86 23.27
C LEU A 384 9.57 6.07 23.89
N ASN A 385 10.80 6.51 23.73
CA ASN A 385 12.04 5.87 24.19
C ASN A 385 12.20 4.43 23.68
N LEU A 386 11.99 4.23 22.37
CA LEU A 386 12.07 2.94 21.68
C LEU A 386 13.40 2.82 20.92
N ASN A 387 13.99 1.63 20.96
CA ASN A 387 15.07 1.25 20.06
C ASN A 387 14.54 0.74 18.70
N LEU A 388 15.42 0.58 17.70
CA LEU A 388 15.03 0.21 16.34
C LEU A 388 14.33 -1.16 16.25
N LYS A 389 14.72 -2.12 17.09
CA LYS A 389 14.11 -3.46 17.11
C LYS A 389 12.67 -3.40 17.63
N GLU A 390 12.43 -2.58 18.65
CA GLU A 390 11.12 -2.30 19.23
C GLU A 390 10.20 -1.55 18.25
N ILE A 391 10.73 -0.56 17.52
CA ILE A 391 9.99 0.14 16.46
C ILE A 391 9.59 -0.83 15.34
N ILE A 392 10.49 -1.70 14.89
CA ILE A 392 10.20 -2.69 13.86
C ILE A 392 9.17 -3.71 14.35
N PHE A 393 9.23 -4.13 15.61
CA PHE A 393 8.21 -4.99 16.22
C PHE A 393 6.84 -4.29 16.22
N LEU A 394 6.79 -3.03 16.64
CA LEU A 394 5.58 -2.21 16.61
C LEU A 394 4.96 -2.19 15.20
N PHE A 395 5.75 -1.94 14.15
CA PHE A 395 5.25 -1.95 12.77
C PHE A 395 4.68 -3.31 12.38
N LYS A 396 5.42 -4.39 12.65
CA LYS A 396 4.99 -5.74 12.31
C LYS A 396 3.74 -6.18 13.05
N SER A 397 3.55 -5.74 14.29
CA SER A 397 2.38 -6.07 15.12
C SER A 397 1.07 -5.59 14.49
N THR A 398 1.10 -4.57 13.64
CA THR A 398 -0.11 -4.10 12.93
C THR A 398 -0.68 -5.14 11.96
N SER A 399 0.12 -6.14 11.53
CA SER A 399 -0.38 -7.25 10.71
C SER A 399 -1.36 -8.16 11.45
N TRP A 400 -1.40 -8.10 12.77
CA TRP A 400 -2.32 -8.88 13.60
C TRP A 400 -3.77 -8.38 13.55
N LEU A 401 -4.01 -7.22 12.94
CA LEU A 401 -5.36 -6.73 12.61
C LEU A 401 -6.11 -7.64 11.62
N PHE A 402 -5.37 -8.38 10.79
CA PHE A 402 -5.95 -9.26 9.78
C PHE A 402 -6.18 -10.65 10.39
N SER A 403 -7.35 -11.24 10.13
CA SER A 403 -7.66 -12.58 10.60
C SER A 403 -6.69 -13.62 10.06
N HIS A 404 -6.50 -14.73 10.79
CA HIS A 404 -5.61 -15.83 10.39
C HIS A 404 -5.96 -16.35 8.99
N ASP A 405 -7.25 -16.33 8.61
CA ASP A 405 -7.75 -16.75 7.29
C ASP A 405 -7.38 -15.78 6.17
N GLU A 406 -7.38 -14.47 6.44
CA GLU A 406 -6.90 -13.46 5.47
C GLU A 406 -5.39 -13.55 5.28
N ILE A 407 -4.63 -13.79 6.36
CA ILE A 407 -3.17 -14.01 6.30
C ILE A 407 -2.85 -15.32 5.57
N GLN A 408 -3.61 -16.39 5.78
CA GLN A 408 -3.45 -17.62 5.01
C GLN A 408 -3.76 -17.42 3.53
N LYS A 409 -4.82 -16.72 3.15
CA LYS A 409 -5.11 -16.38 1.75
C LYS A 409 -3.96 -15.58 1.11
N ILE A 410 -3.41 -14.59 1.82
CA ILE A 410 -2.27 -13.79 1.36
C ILE A 410 -0.98 -14.63 1.28
N LYS A 411 -0.74 -15.50 2.27
CA LYS A 411 0.39 -16.43 2.27
C LYS A 411 0.27 -17.49 1.17
N GLU A 412 -0.90 -18.07 0.96
CA GLU A 412 -1.16 -19.02 -0.13
C GLU A 412 -0.98 -18.40 -1.51
N GLU A 413 -1.32 -17.13 -1.70
CA GLU A 413 -1.03 -16.40 -2.92
C GLU A 413 0.47 -16.11 -3.12
N LYS A 414 1.24 -15.90 -2.05
CA LYS A 414 2.70 -15.74 -2.09
C LYS A 414 3.45 -17.06 -2.16
N PHE A 415 3.01 -18.09 -1.44
CA PHE A 415 3.65 -19.43 -1.40
C PHE A 415 3.57 -20.20 -2.72
N LYS A 416 2.63 -19.85 -3.60
CA LYS A 416 2.56 -20.39 -4.96
C LYS A 416 3.71 -19.91 -5.87
N LYS A 417 4.63 -19.10 -5.37
CA LYS A 417 5.75 -18.53 -6.15
C LYS A 417 7.13 -19.10 -5.84
N ASP A 418 7.35 -19.74 -4.71
CA ASP A 418 8.69 -20.17 -4.30
C ASP A 418 8.70 -21.66 -3.89
N ASN A 419 9.64 -22.45 -4.46
CA ASN A 419 9.90 -23.87 -4.15
C ASN A 419 10.64 -24.03 -2.83
N LYS A 420 10.31 -25.08 -2.06
CA LYS A 420 10.93 -25.38 -0.76
C LYS A 420 11.75 -26.64 -0.75
N ASP A 421 12.87 -26.56 -0.01
CA ASP A 421 13.73 -27.67 0.40
C ASP A 421 13.32 -28.22 1.79
N LYS A 422 13.58 -29.53 1.97
CA LYS A 422 13.15 -30.35 3.10
C LYS A 422 14.11 -30.22 4.29
N ASN A 423 13.78 -29.39 5.28
CA ASN A 423 14.38 -29.44 6.64
C ASN A 423 13.35 -29.00 7.71
N GLU A 424 12.12 -29.51 7.66
CA GLU A 424 10.96 -28.90 8.37
C GLU A 424 10.57 -29.54 9.70
N ILE A 425 11.04 -30.74 10.06
CA ILE A 425 10.43 -31.50 11.17
C ILE A 425 10.88 -31.02 12.56
N ILE A 426 12.13 -30.61 12.76
CA ILE A 426 12.64 -30.13 14.08
C ILE A 426 12.13 -28.72 14.42
N ILE A 427 11.80 -27.92 13.42
CA ILE A 427 11.32 -26.54 13.57
C ILE A 427 9.84 -26.48 13.96
N GLU A 428 9.05 -27.54 13.76
CA GLU A 428 7.60 -27.54 14.09
C GLU A 428 7.35 -27.66 15.60
N ASP A 429 8.09 -28.47 16.33
CA ASP A 429 7.88 -28.64 17.78
C ASP A 429 8.27 -27.39 18.58
N GLU A 430 9.36 -26.70 18.20
CA GLU A 430 9.73 -25.41 18.79
C GLU A 430 8.72 -24.31 18.46
N LYS A 431 8.17 -24.32 17.27
CA LYS A 431 7.11 -23.38 16.87
C LYS A 431 5.81 -23.59 17.66
N ILE A 432 5.46 -24.84 17.97
CA ILE A 432 4.25 -25.18 18.74
C ILE A 432 4.40 -24.71 20.18
N LYS A 433 5.52 -25.02 20.84
CA LYS A 433 5.79 -24.59 22.23
C LYS A 433 5.81 -23.06 22.35
N ASN A 434 6.45 -22.39 21.42
CA ASN A 434 6.52 -20.92 21.43
C ASN A 434 5.15 -20.26 21.19
N LYS A 435 4.30 -20.88 20.36
CA LYS A 435 2.92 -20.42 20.13
C LYS A 435 2.04 -20.52 21.37
N GLU A 436 2.19 -21.59 22.16
CA GLU A 436 1.48 -21.75 23.44
C GLU A 436 1.95 -20.71 24.46
N GLN A 437 3.25 -20.49 24.59
CA GLN A 437 3.80 -19.50 25.52
C GLN A 437 3.35 -18.07 25.15
N ILE A 438 3.35 -17.72 23.87
CA ILE A 438 2.83 -16.44 23.37
C ILE A 438 1.33 -16.28 23.67
N ASN A 439 0.53 -17.33 23.50
CA ASN A 439 -0.89 -17.29 23.86
C ASN A 439 -1.09 -17.08 25.37
N ASN A 440 -0.28 -17.70 26.21
CA ASN A 440 -0.32 -17.50 27.66
C ASN A 440 -0.03 -16.03 28.05
N ILE A 441 0.86 -15.34 27.32
CA ILE A 441 1.11 -13.90 27.54
C ILE A 441 -0.15 -13.09 27.25
N PHE A 442 -0.83 -13.34 26.12
CA PHE A 442 -2.09 -12.66 25.82
C PHE A 442 -3.17 -12.92 26.88
N HIS A 443 -3.31 -14.17 27.36
CA HIS A 443 -4.22 -14.50 28.46
C HIS A 443 -3.85 -13.79 29.76
N LYS A 444 -2.55 -13.74 30.11
CA LYS A 444 -2.06 -13.06 31.31
C LYS A 444 -2.47 -11.58 31.36
N TYR A 445 -2.48 -10.90 30.24
CA TYR A 445 -2.85 -9.48 30.14
C TYR A 445 -4.31 -9.26 29.74
N ASN A 446 -5.10 -10.32 29.59
CA ASN A 446 -6.47 -10.26 29.07
C ASN A 446 -6.57 -9.49 27.74
N LEU A 447 -5.66 -9.77 26.80
CA LEU A 447 -5.51 -9.12 25.53
C LEU A 447 -5.66 -10.13 24.39
N ASP A 448 -5.95 -9.65 23.20
CA ASP A 448 -5.84 -10.42 21.97
C ASP A 448 -4.85 -9.75 20.97
N ARG A 449 -4.46 -10.52 19.96
CA ARG A 449 -3.51 -10.03 18.94
C ARG A 449 -4.08 -8.86 18.14
N LYS A 450 -5.39 -8.91 17.86
CA LYS A 450 -6.08 -7.87 17.09
C LYS A 450 -6.05 -6.54 17.85
N TYR A 451 -6.29 -6.59 19.15
CA TYR A 451 -6.22 -5.40 20.01
C TYR A 451 -4.83 -4.78 20.01
N ILE A 452 -3.76 -5.58 20.18
CA ILE A 452 -2.39 -5.08 20.11
C ILE A 452 -2.09 -4.48 18.71
N GLY A 453 -2.58 -5.09 17.64
CA GLY A 453 -2.48 -4.55 16.29
C GLY A 453 -3.16 -3.17 16.14
N ILE A 454 -4.31 -2.97 16.78
CA ILE A 454 -5.02 -1.69 16.83
C ILE A 454 -4.20 -0.63 17.59
N LEU A 455 -3.65 -0.99 18.76
CA LEU A 455 -2.79 -0.08 19.54
C LEU A 455 -1.55 0.31 18.73
N ALA A 456 -0.89 -0.65 18.10
CA ALA A 456 0.29 -0.41 17.28
C ALA A 456 -0.02 0.55 16.11
N LYS A 457 -1.14 0.35 15.41
CA LYS A 457 -1.60 1.25 14.34
C LYS A 457 -1.85 2.67 14.87
N TYR A 458 -2.53 2.80 16.00
CA TYR A 458 -2.77 4.08 16.64
C TYR A 458 -1.47 4.82 16.94
N ILE A 459 -0.50 4.15 17.58
CA ILE A 459 0.79 4.74 17.94
C ILE A 459 1.49 5.31 16.69
N ILE A 460 1.49 4.55 15.57
CA ILE A 460 2.13 4.96 14.32
C ILE A 460 1.44 6.21 13.74
N ASP A 461 0.12 6.20 13.68
CA ASP A 461 -0.64 7.30 13.07
C ASP A 461 -0.61 8.56 13.94
N ILE A 462 -0.56 8.44 15.27
CA ILE A 462 -0.34 9.60 16.15
C ILE A 462 1.05 10.20 15.95
N GLY A 463 2.08 9.38 15.72
CA GLY A 463 3.41 9.88 15.33
C GLY A 463 3.37 10.75 14.09
N ARG A 464 2.59 10.36 13.07
CA ARG A 464 2.34 11.13 11.85
C ARG A 464 1.60 12.45 12.14
N CYS A 465 0.60 12.40 13.02
CA CYS A 465 -0.11 13.60 13.46
C CYS A 465 0.83 14.59 14.18
N ILE A 466 1.65 14.11 15.11
CA ILE A 466 2.64 14.94 15.84
C ILE A 466 3.65 15.54 14.86
N CYS A 467 4.08 14.77 13.84
CA CYS A 467 4.95 15.30 12.79
C CYS A 467 4.30 16.48 12.06
N LEU A 468 3.04 16.35 11.67
CA LEU A 468 2.28 17.41 10.99
C LEU A 468 2.10 18.64 11.89
N ILE A 469 1.74 18.44 13.16
CA ILE A 469 1.61 19.53 14.15
C ILE A 469 2.93 20.30 14.25
N ASN A 470 4.06 19.61 14.39
CA ASN A 470 5.38 20.22 14.46
C ASN A 470 5.80 20.94 13.16
N LYS A 471 5.17 20.60 12.02
CA LYS A 471 5.34 21.28 10.73
C LYS A 471 4.34 22.41 10.48
N GLY A 472 3.58 22.82 11.51
CA GLY A 472 2.71 23.98 11.50
C GLY A 472 1.32 23.73 10.90
N PHE A 473 0.86 22.47 10.86
CA PHE A 473 -0.55 22.19 10.55
C PHE A 473 -1.39 22.44 11.82
N SER A 474 -2.14 23.52 11.79
CA SER A 474 -2.87 24.06 12.95
C SER A 474 -3.98 23.12 13.46
N LYS A 475 -4.64 22.38 12.55
CA LYS A 475 -5.64 21.37 12.90
C LYS A 475 -5.23 20.04 12.29
N THR A 476 -4.78 19.11 13.12
CA THR A 476 -4.41 17.77 12.71
C THR A 476 -5.26 16.75 13.44
N LEU A 477 -6.09 16.03 12.67
CA LEU A 477 -7.09 15.10 13.18
C LEU A 477 -6.84 13.69 12.66
N TYR A 478 -6.79 12.73 13.57
CA TYR A 478 -6.85 11.30 13.27
C TYR A 478 -8.29 10.82 13.44
N LEU A 479 -8.94 10.52 12.33
CA LEU A 479 -10.37 10.24 12.29
C LEU A 479 -10.66 8.83 11.76
N LYS A 480 -11.81 8.25 12.21
CA LYS A 480 -12.53 7.25 11.43
C LYS A 480 -13.41 7.97 10.43
N TYR A 481 -13.46 7.53 9.17
CA TYR A 481 -14.24 8.19 8.12
C TYR A 481 -15.39 7.34 7.57
N CYS A 482 -15.43 6.05 7.91
CA CYS A 482 -16.55 5.16 7.56
C CYS A 482 -16.65 3.98 8.51
N SER A 483 -17.77 3.24 8.43
CA SER A 483 -18.04 2.04 9.25
C SER A 483 -16.98 0.95 9.08
N ASN A 484 -16.73 0.19 10.14
CA ASN A 484 -15.90 -1.02 10.10
C ASN A 484 -16.48 -2.10 9.18
N SER A 485 -17.80 -2.08 8.90
CA SER A 485 -18.46 -2.96 7.94
C SER A 485 -17.98 -2.71 6.49
N ILE A 486 -17.58 -1.47 6.19
CA ILE A 486 -17.05 -1.09 4.88
C ILE A 486 -15.57 -1.52 4.76
N THR A 487 -14.77 -1.18 5.78
CA THR A 487 -13.35 -1.56 5.84
C THR A 487 -12.80 -1.41 7.24
N THR A 488 -11.91 -2.33 7.64
CA THR A 488 -11.14 -2.20 8.89
C THR A 488 -10.00 -1.18 8.78
N GLU A 489 -9.63 -0.80 7.54
CA GLU A 489 -8.67 0.26 7.21
C GLU A 489 -9.41 1.59 6.97
N ASN A 490 -10.15 2.05 7.98
CA ASN A 490 -11.05 3.21 7.91
C ASN A 490 -10.52 4.47 8.61
N ASN A 491 -9.24 4.53 8.88
CA ASN A 491 -8.63 5.72 9.47
C ASN A 491 -8.11 6.69 8.41
N VAL A 492 -8.23 7.98 8.70
CA VAL A 492 -7.74 9.08 7.86
C VAL A 492 -7.09 10.14 8.73
N ILE A 493 -6.04 10.75 8.23
CA ILE A 493 -5.46 11.96 8.80
C ILE A 493 -5.94 13.15 7.98
N LEU A 494 -6.65 14.07 8.62
CA LEU A 494 -6.98 15.40 8.13
C LEU A 494 -6.02 16.39 8.76
N ALA A 495 -5.32 17.18 7.96
CA ALA A 495 -4.44 18.23 8.47
C ALA A 495 -4.68 19.53 7.71
N LEU A 496 -4.94 20.62 8.44
CA LEU A 496 -5.17 21.98 7.90
C LEU A 496 -3.99 22.86 8.33
N LYS A 497 -3.50 23.65 7.42
CA LYS A 497 -2.37 24.57 7.67
C LYS A 497 -2.85 25.97 8.02
#